data_587c2b9699f2d9b2f4267fd5405deb40
#
_entry.id   587c2b9699f2d9b2f4267fd5405deb40
#
_cell.length_a   1.000
_cell.length_b   1.000
_cell.length_c   1.000
_cell.angle_alpha   90.00
_cell.angle_beta   90.00
_cell.angle_gamma   90.00
#
_symmetry.space_group_name_H-M   'P 1'
#
loop_
_entity.id
_entity.type
_entity.pdbx_description
1 polymer ?
#
loop_
_entity_poly.entity_id
_entity_poly.type
_entity_poly.pdbx_seq_one_letter_code
_entity_poly.pdbx_strand_id
1 'polypeptide(L)'
;EKQSLILIFIKVFFGTQMLSIAYSNIHSCIISSTAVYNDIKACFSQILPSDFIQYKTFILDYREFIYSQCIIILYTIDVSIFTFGYFTELSIFKNKIRTVETTPAGLFFCLACYAPFFNATNSFLGWNHNDHAAAFSDPNSPVTWIFRICALFFLVIYVSASAALGTKGSNLTNRGTVSRFPYSVVRHPAYITKVMFWFLTTVPLFIVHFSAEGFSWKQYLSNLILTFAAFICLASIYYFRALTEERHLI
;
A
#
# COMPACT_ATOMS: atom_id res chain seq x y z
N GLU A 1 -6.16 32.80 7.70
CA GLU A 1 -7.41 32.13 8.07
C GLU A 1 -7.64 30.88 7.25
N LYS A 2 -7.68 30.93 5.88
CA LYS A 2 -7.88 29.75 5.01
C LYS A 2 -6.84 28.66 5.25
N GLN A 3 -5.55 29.00 5.35
CA GLN A 3 -4.48 28.04 5.61
C GLN A 3 -4.63 27.36 6.97
N SER A 4 -5.05 28.07 7.99
CA SER A 4 -5.27 27.53 9.33
C SER A 4 -6.42 26.54 9.37
N LEU A 5 -7.51 26.83 8.67
CA LEU A 5 -8.67 25.92 8.56
C LEU A 5 -8.30 24.64 7.83
N ILE A 6 -7.57 24.74 6.71
CA ILE A 6 -7.11 23.58 5.95
C ILE A 6 -6.11 22.76 6.79
N LEU A 7 -5.24 23.40 7.56
CA LEU A 7 -4.32 22.71 8.45
C LEU A 7 -5.05 21.89 9.53
N ILE A 8 -6.06 22.45 10.14
CA ILE A 8 -6.91 21.73 11.11
C ILE A 8 -7.59 20.53 10.42
N PHE A 9 -8.17 20.75 9.24
CA PHE A 9 -8.76 19.67 8.46
C PHE A 9 -7.75 18.56 8.16
N ILE A 10 -6.54 18.88 7.70
CA ILE A 10 -5.47 17.91 7.41
C ILE A 10 -5.14 17.09 8.66
N LYS A 11 -4.91 17.73 9.80
CA LYS A 11 -4.55 17.03 11.04
C LYS A 11 -5.68 16.12 11.53
N VAL A 12 -6.90 16.60 11.50
CA VAL A 12 -8.06 15.81 11.94
C VAL A 12 -8.36 14.69 10.95
N PHE A 13 -8.46 14.98 9.65
CA PHE A 13 -8.85 14.02 8.64
C PHE A 13 -7.79 12.93 8.44
N PHE A 14 -6.57 13.31 8.08
CA PHE A 14 -5.51 12.34 7.82
C PHE A 14 -4.93 11.73 9.09
N GLY A 15 -4.78 12.51 10.16
CA GLY A 15 -4.24 12.02 11.43
C GLY A 15 -5.10 10.92 12.04
N THR A 16 -6.42 11.10 12.08
CA THR A 16 -7.34 10.08 12.60
C THR A 16 -7.38 8.84 11.71
N GLN A 17 -7.35 8.99 10.39
CA GLN A 17 -7.30 7.85 9.47
C GLN A 17 -6.00 7.05 9.64
N MET A 18 -4.85 7.72 9.66
CA MET A 18 -3.56 7.05 9.86
C MET A 18 -3.50 6.31 11.19
N LEU A 19 -4.01 6.93 12.26
CA LEU A 19 -4.08 6.30 13.58
C LEU A 19 -4.99 5.07 13.56
N SER A 20 -6.15 5.14 12.93
CA SER A 20 -7.09 4.03 12.80
C SER A 20 -6.48 2.86 12.01
N ILE A 21 -5.82 3.16 10.89
CA ILE A 21 -5.14 2.14 10.07
C ILE A 21 -3.98 1.52 10.84
N ALA A 22 -3.15 2.33 11.52
CA ALA A 22 -2.05 1.84 12.34
C ALA A 22 -2.54 0.88 13.42
N TYR A 23 -3.61 1.26 14.15
CA TYR A 23 -4.23 0.41 15.15
C TYR A 23 -4.75 -0.91 14.55
N SER A 24 -5.49 -0.85 13.45
CA SER A 24 -6.02 -2.03 12.76
C SER A 24 -4.90 -2.98 12.30
N ASN A 25 -3.83 -2.44 11.72
CA ASN A 25 -2.70 -3.24 11.27
C ASN A 25 -1.94 -3.90 12.42
N ILE A 26 -1.69 -3.17 13.50
CA ILE A 26 -1.03 -3.71 14.72
C ILE A 26 -1.89 -4.82 15.32
N HIS A 27 -3.20 -4.58 15.46
CA HIS A 27 -4.13 -5.57 15.98
C HIS A 27 -4.18 -6.84 15.12
N SER A 28 -4.25 -6.69 13.79
CA SER A 28 -4.21 -7.81 12.85
C SER A 28 -2.89 -8.58 12.92
N CYS A 29 -1.76 -7.88 13.05
CA CYS A 29 -0.45 -8.49 13.19
C CYS A 29 -0.34 -9.34 14.46
N ILE A 30 -0.85 -8.83 15.60
CA ILE A 30 -0.84 -9.55 16.88
C ILE A 30 -1.72 -10.81 16.79
N ILE A 31 -2.96 -10.69 16.29
CA ILE A 31 -3.87 -11.84 16.18
C ILE A 31 -3.29 -12.91 15.26
N SER A 32 -2.83 -12.53 14.07
CA SER A 32 -2.24 -13.46 13.11
C SER A 32 -1.01 -14.16 13.67
N SER A 33 -0.13 -13.42 14.33
CA SER A 33 1.08 -14.00 14.95
C SER A 33 0.73 -14.98 16.07
N THR A 34 -0.30 -14.70 16.87
CA THR A 34 -0.76 -15.60 17.93
C THR A 34 -1.37 -16.87 17.36
N ALA A 35 -2.17 -16.77 16.30
CA ALA A 35 -2.75 -17.92 15.62
C ALA A 35 -1.64 -18.84 15.09
N VAL A 36 -0.68 -18.28 14.35
CA VAL A 36 0.45 -19.05 13.81
C VAL A 36 1.33 -19.66 14.88
N TYR A 37 1.59 -18.95 15.98
CA TYR A 37 2.33 -19.53 17.10
C TYR A 37 1.63 -20.79 17.64
N ASN A 38 0.29 -20.75 17.76
CA ASN A 38 -0.48 -21.91 18.22
C ASN A 38 -0.45 -23.06 17.19
N ASP A 39 -0.55 -22.72 15.90
CA ASP A 39 -0.46 -23.72 14.82
C ASP A 39 0.90 -24.38 14.74
N ILE A 40 1.98 -23.59 14.86
CA ILE A 40 3.35 -24.10 14.94
C ILE A 40 3.48 -25.05 16.14
N LYS A 41 3.04 -24.63 17.31
CA LYS A 41 3.09 -25.43 18.52
C LYS A 41 2.31 -26.74 18.38
N ALA A 42 1.12 -26.71 17.79
CA ALA A 42 0.32 -27.87 17.51
C ALA A 42 1.01 -28.82 16.51
N CYS A 43 1.57 -28.29 15.43
CA CYS A 43 2.34 -29.04 14.44
C CYS A 43 3.55 -29.74 15.07
N PHE A 44 4.36 -29.03 15.81
CA PHE A 44 5.54 -29.61 16.48
C PHE A 44 5.19 -30.67 17.54
N SER A 45 4.00 -30.61 18.12
CA SER A 45 3.51 -31.62 19.07
C SER A 45 2.98 -32.89 18.40
N GLN A 46 2.64 -32.85 17.10
CA GLN A 46 1.99 -33.95 16.37
C GLN A 46 2.91 -34.58 15.31
N ILE A 47 3.95 -33.90 14.87
CA ILE A 47 4.83 -34.40 13.80
C ILE A 47 5.84 -35.37 14.40
N LEU A 48 5.64 -36.65 14.10
CA LEU A 48 6.70 -37.67 14.21
C LEU A 48 7.74 -37.45 13.08
N PRO A 49 9.01 -37.72 13.30
CA PRO A 49 10.10 -37.43 12.34
C PRO A 49 9.98 -38.10 10.96
N SER A 50 8.96 -38.95 10.72
CA SER A 50 8.82 -39.79 9.53
C SER A 50 7.94 -39.18 8.43
N ASP A 51 7.19 -38.08 8.69
CA ASP A 51 6.23 -37.57 7.72
C ASP A 51 6.71 -36.34 6.96
N PHE A 52 7.64 -36.57 6.01
CA PHE A 52 8.19 -35.53 5.12
C PHE A 52 7.11 -34.78 4.30
N ILE A 53 6.02 -35.46 3.94
CA ILE A 53 4.91 -34.86 3.17
C ILE A 53 4.20 -33.80 4.00
N GLN A 54 3.89 -34.07 5.26
CA GLN A 54 3.24 -33.16 6.18
C GLN A 54 4.13 -31.92 6.47
N TYR A 55 5.43 -32.11 6.53
CA TYR A 55 6.40 -31.04 6.67
C TYR A 55 6.46 -30.11 5.45
N LYS A 56 6.36 -30.66 4.24
CA LYS A 56 6.32 -29.90 2.99
C LYS A 56 5.06 -29.03 2.89
N THR A 57 3.89 -29.57 3.22
CA THR A 57 2.62 -28.83 3.21
C THR A 57 2.66 -27.68 4.21
N PHE A 58 3.13 -27.93 5.42
CA PHE A 58 3.31 -26.90 6.44
C PHE A 58 4.24 -25.76 5.98
N ILE A 59 5.38 -26.07 5.33
CA ILE A 59 6.29 -25.03 4.81
C ILE A 59 5.61 -24.21 3.70
N LEU A 60 4.77 -24.82 2.87
CA LEU A 60 4.06 -24.11 1.78
C LEU A 60 2.98 -23.16 2.34
N ASP A 61 2.22 -23.59 3.33
CA ASP A 61 1.22 -22.76 4.00
C ASP A 61 1.87 -21.61 4.77
N TYR A 62 3.05 -21.87 5.34
CA TYR A 62 3.81 -20.86 6.07
C TYR A 62 4.36 -19.74 5.19
N ARG A 63 4.67 -20.00 3.92
CA ARG A 63 5.09 -18.94 2.97
C ARG A 63 4.01 -17.91 2.72
N GLU A 64 2.75 -18.35 2.54
CA GLU A 64 1.59 -17.46 2.38
C GLU A 64 1.47 -16.51 3.58
N PHE A 65 1.56 -17.08 4.76
CA PHE A 65 1.52 -16.32 5.99
C PHE A 65 2.66 -15.29 6.06
N ILE A 66 3.91 -15.70 5.80
CA ILE A 66 5.06 -14.79 5.83
C ILE A 66 4.86 -13.64 4.84
N TYR A 67 4.38 -13.92 3.63
CA TYR A 67 4.10 -12.89 2.62
C TYR A 67 3.09 -11.87 3.15
N SER A 68 1.96 -12.32 3.68
CA SER A 68 0.93 -11.46 4.26
C SER A 68 1.45 -10.64 5.43
N GLN A 69 2.22 -11.25 6.33
CA GLN A 69 2.82 -10.53 7.48
C GLN A 69 3.82 -9.47 7.02
N CYS A 70 4.63 -9.74 6.00
CA CYS A 70 5.54 -8.73 5.44
C CYS A 70 4.78 -7.51 4.94
N ILE A 71 3.66 -7.69 4.24
CA ILE A 71 2.83 -6.59 3.75
C ILE A 71 2.26 -5.79 4.93
N ILE A 72 1.65 -6.46 5.91
CA ILE A 72 1.06 -5.80 7.08
C ILE A 72 2.11 -5.02 7.86
N ILE A 73 3.28 -5.60 8.11
CA ILE A 73 4.38 -4.94 8.83
C ILE A 73 4.87 -3.71 8.07
N LEU A 74 5.08 -3.82 6.75
CA LEU A 74 5.53 -2.71 5.91
C LEU A 74 4.52 -1.56 5.92
N TYR A 75 3.23 -1.84 5.75
CA TYR A 75 2.19 -0.81 5.86
C TYR A 75 2.07 -0.25 7.27
N THR A 76 2.28 -1.06 8.31
CA THR A 76 2.28 -0.57 9.70
C THR A 76 3.40 0.45 9.92
N ILE A 77 4.60 0.18 9.40
CA ILE A 77 5.72 1.12 9.47
C ILE A 77 5.37 2.42 8.75
N ASP A 78 4.85 2.33 7.51
CA ASP A 78 4.45 3.49 6.71
C ASP A 78 3.43 4.38 7.45
N VAL A 79 2.31 3.81 7.86
CA VAL A 79 1.24 4.59 8.52
C VAL A 79 1.66 5.10 9.89
N SER A 80 2.54 4.40 10.61
CA SER A 80 3.08 4.87 11.90
C SER A 80 3.94 6.10 11.74
N ILE A 81 4.78 6.16 10.70
CA ILE A 81 5.59 7.32 10.37
C ILE A 81 4.70 8.52 10.06
N PHE A 82 3.68 8.34 9.22
CA PHE A 82 2.73 9.41 8.90
C PHE A 82 1.90 9.83 10.10
N THR A 83 1.40 8.89 10.91
CA THR A 83 0.68 9.19 12.15
C THR A 83 1.52 10.10 13.04
N PHE A 84 2.77 9.72 13.28
CA PHE A 84 3.68 10.54 14.06
C PHE A 84 3.90 11.92 13.42
N GLY A 85 4.07 11.98 12.09
CA GLY A 85 4.23 13.23 11.35
C GLY A 85 3.04 14.20 11.48
N TYR A 86 1.80 13.69 11.51
CA TYR A 86 0.61 14.54 11.66
C TYR A 86 0.47 15.15 13.06
N PHE A 87 0.84 14.40 14.11
CA PHE A 87 0.63 14.84 15.47
C PHE A 87 1.82 15.58 16.08
N THR A 88 3.01 15.50 15.45
CA THR A 88 4.22 16.13 16.00
C THR A 88 4.73 17.29 15.18
N GLU A 89 5.00 18.41 15.83
CA GLU A 89 5.74 19.55 15.29
C GLU A 89 6.76 19.98 16.32
N LEU A 90 7.96 19.41 16.25
CA LEU A 90 9.05 19.67 17.19
C LEU A 90 10.27 20.27 16.46
N SER A 91 10.84 21.30 17.03
CA SER A 91 12.01 21.99 16.44
C SER A 91 13.19 21.04 16.25
N ILE A 92 13.36 20.06 17.14
CA ILE A 92 14.43 19.06 17.08
C ILE A 92 14.35 18.20 15.80
N PHE A 93 13.13 17.95 15.29
CA PHE A 93 12.91 17.16 14.07
C PHE A 93 12.92 18.00 12.79
N LYS A 94 13.02 19.32 12.91
CA LYS A 94 12.96 20.27 11.78
C LYS A 94 11.73 20.02 10.89
N ASN A 95 10.61 19.65 11.50
CA ASN A 95 9.37 19.21 10.82
C ASN A 95 8.25 20.26 10.89
N LYS A 96 8.57 21.51 11.20
CA LYS A 96 7.60 22.62 11.21
C LYS A 96 6.98 22.82 9.84
N ILE A 97 5.66 22.98 9.81
CA ILE A 97 4.91 23.27 8.58
C ILE A 97 5.25 24.70 8.15
N ARG A 98 5.66 24.85 6.90
CA ARG A 98 6.00 26.15 6.27
C ARG A 98 4.80 26.71 5.54
N THR A 99 4.19 25.89 4.69
CA THR A 99 3.02 26.25 3.90
C THR A 99 2.08 25.06 3.78
N VAL A 100 0.80 25.33 3.47
CA VAL A 100 -0.25 24.34 3.25
C VAL A 100 -0.79 24.52 1.84
N GLU A 101 -0.99 23.41 1.13
CA GLU A 101 -1.60 23.41 -0.19
C GLU A 101 -3.07 23.84 -0.09
N THR A 102 -3.44 24.88 -0.84
CA THR A 102 -4.77 25.49 -0.78
C THR A 102 -5.50 25.48 -2.11
N THR A 103 -4.88 24.92 -3.16
CA THR A 103 -5.51 24.85 -4.48
C THR A 103 -6.57 23.74 -4.52
N PRO A 104 -7.70 23.97 -5.24
CA PRO A 104 -8.71 22.92 -5.39
C PRO A 104 -8.16 21.65 -6.03
N ALA A 105 -7.23 21.78 -6.98
CA ALA A 105 -6.61 20.65 -7.65
C ALA A 105 -5.75 19.82 -6.69
N GLY A 106 -4.89 20.47 -5.89
CA GLY A 106 -4.07 19.78 -4.89
C GLY A 106 -4.92 19.04 -3.86
N LEU A 107 -5.98 19.68 -3.35
CA LEU A 107 -6.93 19.04 -2.45
C LEU A 107 -7.64 17.85 -3.10
N PHE A 108 -8.14 18.00 -4.32
CA PHE A 108 -8.87 16.95 -5.04
C PHE A 108 -7.99 15.72 -5.26
N PHE A 109 -6.81 15.87 -5.89
CA PHE A 109 -5.95 14.73 -6.19
C PHE A 109 -5.37 14.08 -4.93
N CYS A 110 -5.18 14.84 -3.86
CA CYS A 110 -4.78 14.27 -2.58
C CYS A 110 -5.91 13.45 -1.96
N LEU A 111 -7.12 14.03 -1.82
CA LEU A 111 -8.26 13.36 -1.20
C LEU A 111 -8.70 12.12 -1.99
N ALA A 112 -8.65 12.15 -3.32
CA ALA A 112 -8.96 11.00 -4.16
C ALA A 112 -8.11 9.75 -3.85
N CYS A 113 -6.94 9.92 -3.22
CA CYS A 113 -6.06 8.84 -2.79
C CYS A 113 -6.40 8.26 -1.41
N TYR A 114 -7.40 8.79 -0.69
CA TYR A 114 -7.73 8.40 0.69
C TYR A 114 -9.22 8.11 0.88
N ALA A 115 -9.53 7.21 1.81
CA ALA A 115 -10.93 6.94 2.16
C ALA A 115 -11.61 8.20 2.74
N PRO A 116 -12.90 8.42 2.52
CA PRO A 116 -13.83 7.58 1.75
C PRO A 116 -13.75 7.79 0.23
N PHE A 117 -13.05 8.83 -0.25
CA PHE A 117 -13.00 9.20 -1.67
C PHE A 117 -12.32 8.13 -2.52
N PHE A 118 -11.25 7.52 -2.01
CA PHE A 118 -10.58 6.41 -2.69
C PHE A 118 -11.53 5.22 -2.92
N ASN A 119 -12.35 4.88 -1.93
CA ASN A 119 -13.31 3.79 -2.06
C ASN A 119 -14.38 4.11 -3.11
N ALA A 120 -14.88 5.34 -3.13
CA ALA A 120 -15.83 5.80 -4.15
C ALA A 120 -15.20 5.78 -5.55
N THR A 121 -13.96 6.25 -5.68
CA THR A 121 -13.21 6.22 -6.93
C THR A 121 -12.99 4.78 -7.41
N ASN A 122 -12.61 3.88 -6.54
CA ASN A 122 -12.44 2.46 -6.86
C ASN A 122 -13.75 1.81 -7.33
N SER A 123 -14.84 2.08 -6.62
CA SER A 123 -16.17 1.56 -6.99
C SER A 123 -16.62 2.08 -8.35
N PHE A 124 -16.41 3.39 -8.63
CA PHE A 124 -16.76 4.01 -9.89
C PHE A 124 -15.90 3.49 -11.05
N LEU A 125 -14.59 3.34 -10.85
CA LEU A 125 -13.67 2.86 -11.87
C LEU A 125 -13.71 1.34 -12.03
N GLY A 126 -14.38 0.60 -11.13
CA GLY A 126 -14.35 -0.86 -11.13
C GLY A 126 -12.96 -1.43 -10.86
N TRP A 127 -12.09 -0.63 -10.20
CA TRP A 127 -10.76 -1.07 -9.82
C TRP A 127 -10.85 -2.07 -8.67
N ASN A 128 -10.34 -3.26 -8.90
CA ASN A 128 -10.29 -4.31 -7.88
C ASN A 128 -8.85 -4.81 -7.75
N HIS A 129 -8.19 -4.42 -6.67
CA HIS A 129 -6.87 -4.91 -6.32
C HIS A 129 -6.96 -5.68 -5.00
N ASN A 130 -6.09 -6.66 -4.85
CA ASN A 130 -5.94 -7.37 -3.60
C ASN A 130 -4.47 -7.40 -3.19
N ASP A 131 -4.10 -6.56 -2.25
CA ASP A 131 -2.73 -6.39 -1.77
C ASP A 131 -2.11 -7.72 -1.27
N HIS A 132 -2.97 -8.64 -0.80
CA HIS A 132 -2.54 -9.92 -0.26
C HIS A 132 -2.55 -11.07 -1.27
N ALA A 133 -3.24 -10.91 -2.41
CA ALA A 133 -3.56 -12.01 -3.30
C ALA A 133 -2.78 -12.03 -4.62
N ALA A 134 -1.60 -11.48 -4.72
CA ALA A 134 -0.78 -11.57 -5.94
C ALA A 134 -0.53 -13.05 -6.32
N ALA A 135 -1.62 -13.81 -6.51
CA ALA A 135 -1.63 -15.23 -6.77
C ALA A 135 -2.31 -15.52 -8.10
N PHE A 136 -1.66 -16.34 -8.91
CA PHE A 136 -2.27 -17.02 -10.04
C PHE A 136 -3.14 -18.21 -9.54
N SER A 137 -3.68 -19.01 -10.47
CA SER A 137 -4.51 -20.18 -10.16
C SER A 137 -3.86 -21.14 -9.15
N ASP A 138 -2.52 -21.27 -9.19
CA ASP A 138 -1.75 -22.01 -8.20
C ASP A 138 -0.93 -21.04 -7.33
N PRO A 139 -1.32 -20.86 -6.06
CA PRO A 139 -0.58 -20.04 -5.11
C PRO A 139 0.87 -20.46 -4.90
N ASN A 140 1.17 -21.74 -5.13
CA ASN A 140 2.50 -22.32 -4.93
C ASN A 140 3.38 -22.29 -6.17
N SER A 141 2.84 -21.84 -7.31
CA SER A 141 3.61 -21.79 -8.56
C SER A 141 4.82 -20.85 -8.46
N PRO A 142 5.93 -21.16 -9.13
CA PRO A 142 7.09 -20.28 -9.19
C PRO A 142 6.74 -18.89 -9.74
N VAL A 143 5.79 -18.83 -10.68
CA VAL A 143 5.34 -17.57 -11.29
C VAL A 143 4.67 -16.68 -10.24
N THR A 144 3.76 -17.23 -9.43
CA THR A 144 3.13 -16.53 -8.31
C THR A 144 4.19 -15.93 -7.38
N TRP A 145 5.19 -16.71 -7.02
CA TRP A 145 6.25 -16.25 -6.11
C TRP A 145 7.15 -15.17 -6.71
N ILE A 146 7.44 -15.22 -8.01
CA ILE A 146 8.16 -14.15 -8.71
C ILE A 146 7.37 -12.83 -8.60
N PHE A 147 6.06 -12.84 -8.87
CA PHE A 147 5.23 -11.65 -8.77
C PHE A 147 5.15 -11.12 -7.33
N ARG A 148 5.01 -11.99 -6.33
CA ARG A 148 5.00 -11.63 -4.91
C ARG A 148 6.31 -11.01 -4.45
N ILE A 149 7.44 -11.58 -4.83
CA ILE A 149 8.77 -11.04 -4.51
C ILE A 149 8.95 -9.67 -5.16
N CYS A 150 8.58 -9.52 -6.44
CA CYS A 150 8.62 -8.23 -7.13
C CYS A 150 7.69 -7.20 -6.45
N ALA A 151 6.49 -7.60 -6.04
CA ALA A 151 5.56 -6.73 -5.33
C ALA A 151 6.14 -6.27 -3.97
N LEU A 152 6.68 -7.20 -3.18
CA LEU A 152 7.36 -6.86 -1.92
C LEU A 152 8.56 -5.93 -2.13
N PHE A 153 9.34 -6.13 -3.19
CA PHE A 153 10.46 -5.24 -3.53
C PHE A 153 9.99 -3.79 -3.73
N PHE A 154 8.93 -3.57 -4.52
CA PHE A 154 8.37 -2.23 -4.70
C PHE A 154 7.76 -1.68 -3.41
N LEU A 155 7.12 -2.52 -2.59
CA LEU A 155 6.57 -2.10 -1.30
C LEU A 155 7.68 -1.69 -0.31
N VAL A 156 8.81 -2.39 -0.30
CA VAL A 156 9.98 -2.00 0.51
C VAL A 156 10.53 -0.64 0.09
N ILE A 157 10.63 -0.37 -1.21
CA ILE A 157 11.07 0.95 -1.70
C ILE A 157 10.04 2.02 -1.32
N TYR A 158 8.74 1.74 -1.42
CA TYR A 158 7.67 2.63 -0.98
C TYR A 158 7.84 3.01 0.50
N VAL A 159 7.99 2.04 1.38
CA VAL A 159 8.17 2.27 2.82
C VAL A 159 9.50 2.97 3.11
N SER A 160 10.56 2.66 2.35
CA SER A 160 11.85 3.37 2.44
C SER A 160 11.71 4.86 2.08
N ALA A 161 10.83 5.19 1.12
CA ALA A 161 10.52 6.58 0.80
C ALA A 161 9.80 7.28 1.97
N SER A 162 8.82 6.63 2.59
CA SER A 162 8.15 7.14 3.79
C SER A 162 9.13 7.31 4.96
N ALA A 163 10.01 6.35 5.19
CA ALA A 163 11.06 6.43 6.20
C ALA A 163 12.07 7.57 5.91
N ALA A 164 12.37 7.82 4.64
CA ALA A 164 13.20 8.95 4.25
C ALA A 164 12.53 10.30 4.53
N LEU A 165 11.22 10.44 4.36
CA LEU A 165 10.47 11.61 4.80
C LEU A 165 10.46 11.72 6.32
N GLY A 166 10.31 10.60 7.02
CA GLY A 166 10.24 10.54 8.47
C GLY A 166 9.17 11.48 9.01
N THR A 167 9.49 12.26 10.03
CA THR A 167 8.58 13.21 10.68
C THR A 167 8.10 14.37 9.78
N LYS A 168 8.68 14.52 8.58
CA LYS A 168 8.22 15.48 7.58
C LYS A 168 7.09 14.94 6.72
N GLY A 169 6.82 13.63 6.78
CA GLY A 169 5.74 12.99 6.04
C GLY A 169 4.38 13.51 6.48
N SER A 170 3.73 14.28 5.62
CA SER A 170 2.32 14.68 5.78
C SER A 170 1.78 15.19 4.44
N ASN A 171 0.51 14.89 4.18
CA ASN A 171 -0.15 15.30 2.94
C ASN A 171 -0.43 16.81 2.94
N LEU A 172 -0.41 17.43 1.77
CA LEU A 172 -0.80 18.83 1.55
C LEU A 172 0.00 19.85 2.37
N THR A 173 1.15 19.47 2.93
CA THR A 173 1.98 20.38 3.71
C THR A 173 3.42 20.39 3.23
N ASN A 174 4.02 21.58 3.15
CA ASN A 174 5.44 21.74 2.89
C ASN A 174 6.19 21.82 4.24
N ARG A 175 7.03 20.83 4.51
CA ARG A 175 7.92 20.75 5.68
C ARG A 175 9.40 20.77 5.26
N GLY A 176 9.67 21.15 4.02
CA GLY A 176 10.98 21.16 3.40
C GLY A 176 11.28 19.85 2.66
N THR A 177 12.11 19.97 1.65
CA THR A 177 12.50 18.89 0.75
C THR A 177 13.40 17.86 1.41
N VAL A 178 13.35 16.62 0.89
CA VAL A 178 14.22 15.52 1.27
C VAL A 178 14.92 15.01 0.02
N SER A 179 16.26 14.89 0.07
CA SER A 179 17.09 14.49 -1.07
C SER A 179 17.85 13.17 -0.86
N ARG A 180 17.69 12.52 0.31
CA ARG A 180 18.32 11.21 0.55
C ARG A 180 17.58 10.07 -0.18
N PHE A 181 18.25 8.94 -0.37
CA PHE A 181 17.64 7.76 -1.00
C PHE A 181 16.28 7.43 -0.35
N PRO A 182 15.24 7.11 -1.15
CA PRO A 182 15.22 6.94 -2.61
C PRO A 182 14.92 8.24 -3.41
N TYR A 183 14.70 9.39 -2.75
CA TYR A 183 14.46 10.70 -3.39
C TYR A 183 15.66 11.26 -4.17
N SER A 184 16.85 10.75 -3.92
CA SER A 184 18.05 11.08 -4.72
C SER A 184 18.03 10.45 -6.12
N VAL A 185 17.21 9.43 -6.35
CA VAL A 185 17.12 8.71 -7.63
C VAL A 185 15.93 9.22 -8.45
N VAL A 186 14.78 9.35 -7.83
CA VAL A 186 13.54 9.86 -8.47
C VAL A 186 12.81 10.80 -7.53
N ARG A 187 12.06 11.77 -8.10
CA ARG A 187 11.38 12.81 -7.29
C ARG A 187 10.22 12.28 -6.45
N HIS A 188 9.47 11.31 -6.98
CA HIS A 188 8.28 10.75 -6.34
C HIS A 188 8.37 9.23 -6.22
N PRO A 189 9.37 8.69 -5.47
CA PRO A 189 9.56 7.24 -5.39
C PRO A 189 8.34 6.52 -4.80
N ALA A 190 7.70 7.12 -3.78
CA ALA A 190 6.54 6.53 -3.14
C ALA A 190 5.35 6.33 -4.10
N TYR A 191 5.09 7.27 -5.01
CA TYR A 191 3.97 7.16 -5.95
C TYR A 191 4.25 6.12 -7.03
N ILE A 192 5.45 6.14 -7.61
CA ILE A 192 5.85 5.20 -8.64
C ILE A 192 5.81 3.77 -8.09
N THR A 193 6.42 3.54 -6.94
CA THR A 193 6.52 2.19 -6.38
C THR A 193 5.18 1.66 -5.88
N LYS A 194 4.29 2.52 -5.36
CA LYS A 194 2.93 2.13 -4.99
C LYS A 194 2.10 1.73 -6.21
N VAL A 195 2.17 2.48 -7.31
CA VAL A 195 1.49 2.15 -8.55
C VAL A 195 2.03 0.84 -9.13
N MET A 196 3.36 0.61 -9.10
CA MET A 196 3.97 -0.64 -9.54
C MET A 196 3.57 -1.83 -8.66
N PHE A 197 3.51 -1.65 -7.34
CA PHE A 197 3.00 -2.66 -6.42
C PHE A 197 1.56 -3.07 -6.78
N TRP A 198 0.66 -2.11 -6.97
CA TRP A 198 -0.72 -2.39 -7.37
C TRP A 198 -0.83 -3.05 -8.74
N PHE A 199 0.01 -2.65 -9.70
CA PHE A 199 0.06 -3.32 -11.00
C PHE A 199 0.38 -4.81 -10.84
N LEU A 200 1.44 -5.13 -10.10
CA LEU A 200 1.87 -6.50 -9.88
C LEU A 200 0.85 -7.34 -9.11
N THR A 201 0.12 -6.75 -8.17
CA THR A 201 -0.93 -7.47 -7.42
C THR A 201 -2.23 -7.64 -8.23
N THR A 202 -2.41 -6.86 -9.28
CA THR A 202 -3.61 -6.93 -10.15
C THR A 202 -3.42 -7.84 -11.36
N VAL A 203 -2.21 -7.91 -11.93
CA VAL A 203 -1.92 -8.75 -13.11
C VAL A 203 -2.36 -10.20 -12.94
N PRO A 204 -2.14 -10.88 -11.79
CA PRO A 204 -2.62 -12.24 -11.60
C PRO A 204 -4.12 -12.40 -11.74
N LEU A 205 -4.91 -11.41 -11.33
CA LEU A 205 -6.38 -11.45 -11.41
C LEU A 205 -6.87 -11.52 -12.87
N PHE A 206 -6.15 -10.90 -13.81
CA PHE A 206 -6.50 -10.98 -15.24
C PHE A 206 -6.27 -12.39 -15.80
N ILE A 207 -5.19 -13.03 -15.39
CA ILE A 207 -4.80 -14.34 -15.93
C ILE A 207 -5.67 -15.47 -15.35
N VAL A 208 -6.04 -15.37 -14.07
CA VAL A 208 -6.89 -16.36 -13.41
C VAL A 208 -8.28 -16.47 -14.06
N HIS A 209 -8.86 -15.34 -14.49
CA HIS A 209 -10.15 -15.35 -15.18
C HIS A 209 -10.12 -16.08 -16.53
N PHE A 210 -8.96 -16.34 -17.09
CA PHE A 210 -8.77 -17.08 -18.34
C PHE A 210 -9.01 -18.59 -18.20
N SER A 211 -8.89 -19.11 -16.99
CA SER A 211 -8.95 -20.56 -16.70
C SER A 211 -10.28 -21.04 -16.13
N ALA A 212 -11.26 -20.12 -15.99
CA ALA A 212 -12.56 -20.47 -15.40
C ALA A 212 -13.50 -21.18 -16.39
N GLU A 213 -14.24 -22.17 -15.91
CA GLU A 213 -15.31 -22.81 -16.67
C GLU A 213 -16.39 -21.78 -17.06
N GLY A 214 -16.86 -21.82 -18.31
CA GLY A 214 -17.83 -20.85 -18.83
C GLY A 214 -17.23 -19.59 -19.44
N PHE A 215 -15.97 -19.63 -19.81
CA PHE A 215 -15.22 -18.51 -20.39
C PHE A 215 -15.88 -17.90 -21.63
N SER A 216 -16.18 -16.59 -21.58
CA SER A 216 -16.65 -15.80 -22.71
C SER A 216 -15.60 -14.77 -23.12
N TRP A 217 -15.06 -14.88 -24.32
CA TRP A 217 -14.06 -13.93 -24.86
C TRP A 217 -14.52 -12.47 -24.81
N LYS A 218 -15.79 -12.21 -25.11
CA LYS A 218 -16.33 -10.84 -25.07
C LYS A 218 -16.32 -10.26 -23.66
N GLN A 219 -16.76 -11.03 -22.68
CA GLN A 219 -16.80 -10.61 -21.28
C GLN A 219 -15.39 -10.43 -20.71
N TYR A 220 -14.49 -11.34 -21.04
CA TYR A 220 -13.09 -11.25 -20.64
C TYR A 220 -12.42 -10.00 -21.20
N LEU A 221 -12.53 -9.76 -22.52
CA LEU A 221 -11.94 -8.59 -23.17
C LEU A 221 -12.53 -7.29 -22.63
N SER A 222 -13.83 -7.24 -22.39
CA SER A 222 -14.49 -6.09 -21.74
C SER A 222 -13.93 -5.82 -20.36
N ASN A 223 -13.82 -6.84 -19.50
CA ASN A 223 -13.27 -6.71 -18.15
C ASN A 223 -11.80 -6.28 -18.18
N LEU A 224 -11.01 -6.86 -19.08
CA LEU A 224 -9.61 -6.51 -19.26
C LEU A 224 -9.46 -5.03 -19.62
N ILE A 225 -10.19 -4.55 -20.62
CA ILE A 225 -10.15 -3.15 -21.06
C ILE A 225 -10.59 -2.21 -19.92
N LEU A 226 -11.69 -2.54 -19.24
CA LEU A 226 -12.18 -1.72 -18.12
C LEU A 226 -11.17 -1.64 -16.98
N THR A 227 -10.54 -2.75 -16.61
CA THR A 227 -9.57 -2.75 -15.52
C THR A 227 -8.28 -2.04 -15.90
N PHE A 228 -7.80 -2.18 -17.16
CA PHE A 228 -6.67 -1.37 -17.63
C PHE A 228 -7.00 0.12 -17.65
N ALA A 229 -8.19 0.50 -18.13
CA ALA A 229 -8.65 1.89 -18.09
C ALA A 229 -8.72 2.42 -16.66
N ALA A 230 -9.26 1.64 -15.74
CA ALA A 230 -9.31 1.98 -14.31
C ALA A 230 -7.90 2.15 -13.71
N PHE A 231 -6.97 1.25 -14.06
CA PHE A 231 -5.58 1.36 -13.64
C PHE A 231 -4.91 2.64 -14.16
N ILE A 232 -5.10 2.96 -15.44
CA ILE A 232 -4.57 4.19 -16.07
C ILE A 232 -5.15 5.42 -15.36
N CYS A 233 -6.46 5.44 -15.08
CA CYS A 233 -7.09 6.53 -14.32
C CYS A 233 -6.48 6.67 -12.93
N LEU A 234 -6.28 5.58 -12.22
CA LEU A 234 -5.66 5.58 -10.90
C LEU A 234 -4.22 6.09 -10.94
N ALA A 235 -3.41 5.59 -11.88
CA ALA A 235 -2.05 6.06 -12.09
C ALA A 235 -2.01 7.56 -12.43
N SER A 236 -2.97 8.04 -13.21
CA SER A 236 -3.13 9.46 -13.54
C SER A 236 -3.43 10.32 -12.32
N ILE A 237 -4.26 9.84 -11.37
CA ILE A 237 -4.50 10.54 -10.10
C ILE A 237 -3.19 10.75 -9.35
N TYR A 238 -2.34 9.71 -9.22
CA TYR A 238 -1.03 9.83 -8.57
C TYR A 238 -0.06 10.72 -9.33
N TYR A 239 -0.10 10.70 -10.67
CA TYR A 239 0.70 11.60 -11.50
C TYR A 239 0.31 13.08 -11.28
N PHE A 240 -0.98 13.42 -11.34
CA PHE A 240 -1.44 14.78 -11.09
C PHE A 240 -1.22 15.22 -9.65
N ARG A 241 -1.31 14.30 -8.70
CA ARG A 241 -0.93 14.56 -7.31
C ARG A 241 0.54 14.96 -7.21
N ALA A 242 1.45 14.22 -7.86
CA ALA A 242 2.88 14.57 -7.90
C ALA A 242 3.10 15.97 -8.49
N LEU A 243 2.42 16.30 -9.60
CA LEU A 243 2.53 17.64 -10.21
C LEU A 243 2.03 18.77 -9.29
N THR A 244 0.92 18.54 -8.57
CA THR A 244 0.40 19.55 -7.64
C THR A 244 1.33 19.73 -6.43
N GLU A 245 1.92 18.66 -5.92
CA GLU A 245 2.95 18.72 -4.87
C GLU A 245 4.21 19.48 -5.33
N GLU A 246 4.71 19.19 -6.54
CA GLU A 246 5.87 19.93 -7.08
C GLU A 246 5.60 21.42 -7.18
N ARG A 247 4.43 21.82 -7.68
CA ARG A 247 4.04 23.24 -7.76
C ARG A 247 3.94 23.92 -6.40
N HIS A 248 3.55 23.17 -5.38
CA HIS A 248 3.43 23.68 -4.02
C HIS A 248 4.80 23.79 -3.32
N LEU A 249 5.78 23.00 -3.72
CA LEU A 249 7.11 22.99 -3.13
C LEU A 249 8.05 24.06 -3.71
N ILE A 250 7.74 24.63 -4.88
CA ILE A 250 8.46 25.72 -5.54
C ILE A 250 7.97 27.05 -4.98
#